data_a2951834838a1d10297ff6ef5041737e
#
_entry.id   a2951834838a1d10297ff6ef5041737e
#
_cell.length_a   1.000
_cell.length_b   1.000
_cell.length_c   1.000
_cell.angle_alpha   90.00
_cell.angle_beta   90.00
_cell.angle_gamma   90.00
#
_symmetry.space_group_name_H-M   'P 1'
#
loop_
_entity.id
_entity.type
_entity.pdbx_description
1 polymer ?
#
loop_
_entity_poly.entity_id
_entity_poly.type
_entity_poly.pdbx_seq_one_letter_code
_entity_poly.pdbx_strand_id
1 'polypeptide(L)'
;MTNQVLRLQTTLPGDWIEALVGAFKLNLLQAGAACVEHERIHSMYSWGGSVQSQHEWRVSATLSSEALEGVLESLHAHHPYDVPQILTWSVEANLGYSDWVESSASENPEGK
;
A
#
# COMPACT_ATOMS: atom_id res chain seq x y z
N MET A 1 -6.97 -22.78 -10.80
CA MET A 1 -7.77 -21.61 -11.14
C MET A 1 -7.35 -20.40 -10.31
N THR A 2 -7.49 -19.23 -10.88
CA THR A 2 -7.06 -17.98 -10.26
C THR A 2 -8.14 -16.93 -10.43
N ASN A 3 -8.02 -15.86 -9.66
CA ASN A 3 -8.78 -14.64 -9.81
C ASN A 3 -7.85 -13.47 -9.59
N GLN A 4 -8.27 -12.26 -9.91
CA GLN A 4 -7.39 -11.11 -9.82
C GLN A 4 -7.59 -10.36 -8.51
N VAL A 5 -6.48 -9.89 -7.97
CA VAL A 5 -6.47 -8.93 -6.87
C VAL A 5 -5.63 -7.72 -7.30
N LEU A 6 -5.76 -6.62 -6.58
CA LEU A 6 -4.96 -5.44 -6.84
C LEU A 6 -3.78 -5.38 -5.89
N ARG A 7 -2.66 -4.90 -6.42
CA ARG A 7 -1.51 -4.50 -5.62
C ARG A 7 -1.37 -2.99 -5.72
N LEU A 8 -0.99 -2.38 -4.64
CA LEU A 8 -0.76 -0.95 -4.55
C LEU A 8 0.60 -0.70 -3.91
N GLN A 9 1.31 0.31 -4.38
CA GLN A 9 2.62 0.67 -3.85
C GLN A 9 2.74 2.17 -3.66
N THR A 10 3.33 2.56 -2.55
CA THR A 10 3.72 3.94 -2.28
C THR A 10 5.06 3.95 -1.53
N THR A 11 5.68 5.12 -1.41
CA THR A 11 6.89 5.29 -0.61
C THR A 11 6.66 6.36 0.44
N LEU A 12 7.37 6.24 1.56
CA LEU A 12 7.30 7.17 2.69
C LEU A 12 8.70 7.66 3.02
N PRO A 13 8.82 8.82 3.70
CA PRO A 13 10.14 9.37 4.04
C PRO A 13 10.98 8.40 4.85
N GLY A 14 12.25 8.27 4.48
CA GLY A 14 13.17 7.36 5.16
C GLY A 14 13.50 7.76 6.59
N ASP A 15 13.27 9.03 6.97
CA ASP A 15 13.47 9.50 8.33
C ASP A 15 12.29 9.22 9.26
N TRP A 16 11.18 8.70 8.73
CA TRP A 16 10.10 8.25 9.58
C TRP A 16 10.58 7.07 10.43
N ILE A 17 10.25 7.07 11.70
CA ILE A 17 10.46 5.89 12.55
C ILE A 17 9.45 4.80 12.15
N GLU A 18 9.81 3.57 12.38
CA GLU A 18 8.97 2.44 11.94
C GLU A 18 7.57 2.46 12.54
N ALA A 19 7.41 3.00 13.74
CA ALA A 19 6.09 3.13 14.35
C ALA A 19 5.14 4.01 13.53
N LEU A 20 5.65 5.05 12.87
CA LEU A 20 4.84 5.88 11.98
C LEU A 20 4.45 5.13 10.72
N VAL A 21 5.35 4.32 10.19
CA VAL A 21 5.05 3.45 9.05
C VAL A 21 3.95 2.46 9.43
N GLY A 22 4.02 1.89 10.63
CA GLY A 22 3.00 1.00 11.16
C GLY A 22 1.63 1.67 11.26
N ALA A 23 1.58 2.91 11.74
CA ALA A 23 0.34 3.67 11.83
C ALA A 23 -0.24 3.94 10.43
N PHE A 24 0.60 4.28 9.47
CA PHE A 24 0.18 4.48 8.08
C PHE A 24 -0.44 3.20 7.51
N LYS A 25 0.23 2.06 7.73
CA LYS A 25 -0.28 0.77 7.26
C LYS A 25 -1.62 0.42 7.90
N LEU A 26 -1.77 0.71 9.18
CA LEU A 26 -3.02 0.44 9.88
C LEU A 26 -4.18 1.23 9.26
N ASN A 27 -3.93 2.49 8.89
CA ASN A 27 -4.95 3.29 8.21
C ASN A 27 -5.39 2.66 6.89
N LEU A 28 -4.46 2.07 6.13
CA LEU A 28 -4.82 1.39 4.88
C LEU A 28 -5.62 0.13 5.15
N LEU A 29 -5.26 -0.63 6.19
CA LEU A 29 -6.03 -1.82 6.59
C LEU A 29 -7.46 -1.44 6.98
N GLN A 30 -7.62 -0.40 7.78
CA GLN A 30 -8.94 0.05 8.22
C GLN A 30 -9.79 0.56 7.07
N ALA A 31 -9.15 1.03 5.98
CA ALA A 31 -9.84 1.48 4.79
C ALA A 31 -10.22 0.35 3.84
N GLY A 32 -9.82 -0.89 4.13
CA GLY A 32 -10.23 -2.07 3.36
C GLY A 32 -9.13 -2.87 2.70
N ALA A 33 -7.86 -2.49 2.87
CA ALA A 33 -6.77 -3.31 2.36
C ALA A 33 -6.73 -4.64 3.13
N ALA A 34 -6.43 -5.73 2.42
CA ALA A 34 -6.39 -7.05 3.02
C ALA A 34 -5.06 -7.31 3.73
N CYS A 35 -3.97 -6.84 3.16
CA CYS A 35 -2.64 -7.05 3.68
C CYS A 35 -1.79 -5.84 3.32
N VAL A 36 -0.97 -5.36 4.25
CA VAL A 36 -0.08 -4.23 4.01
C VAL A 36 1.30 -4.57 4.54
N GLU A 37 2.30 -4.36 3.71
CA GLU A 37 3.68 -4.73 3.98
C GLU A 37 4.58 -3.51 3.87
N HIS A 38 5.76 -3.55 4.45
CA HIS A 38 6.74 -2.50 4.25
C HIS A 38 8.15 -3.04 4.22
N GLU A 39 9.03 -2.29 3.57
CA GLU A 39 10.45 -2.60 3.54
C GLU A 39 11.26 -1.32 3.38
N ARG A 40 12.51 -1.36 3.83
CA ARG A 40 13.44 -0.26 3.57
C ARG A 40 14.02 -0.40 2.18
N ILE A 41 14.07 0.74 1.46
CA ILE A 41 14.70 0.79 0.14
C ILE A 41 15.64 1.98 0.07
N HIS A 42 16.44 2.03 -0.98
CA HIS A 42 17.29 3.16 -1.29
C HIS A 42 16.92 3.65 -2.68
N SER A 43 16.44 4.89 -2.77
CA SER A 43 15.97 5.48 -4.01
C SER A 43 16.97 6.47 -4.57
N MET A 44 17.12 6.47 -5.88
CA MET A 44 17.92 7.47 -6.60
C MET A 44 17.06 8.05 -7.70
N TYR A 45 16.99 9.38 -7.76
CA TYR A 45 16.11 10.05 -8.72
C TYR A 45 16.60 11.46 -9.00
N SER A 46 16.12 12.03 -10.09
CA SER A 46 16.43 13.41 -10.46
C SER A 46 15.35 14.34 -9.91
N TRP A 47 15.78 15.42 -9.30
CA TRP A 47 14.88 16.43 -8.77
C TRP A 47 15.56 17.79 -8.88
N GLY A 48 14.87 18.75 -9.51
CA GLY A 48 15.40 20.11 -9.63
C GLY A 48 16.74 20.20 -10.33
N GLY A 49 17.02 19.32 -11.29
CA GLY A 49 18.27 19.34 -12.04
C GLY A 49 19.43 18.63 -11.35
N SER A 50 19.21 18.03 -10.19
CA SER A 50 20.26 17.29 -9.49
C SER A 50 19.79 15.87 -9.16
N VAL A 51 20.77 14.99 -8.92
CA VAL A 51 20.52 13.61 -8.53
C VAL A 51 20.38 13.54 -7.01
N GLN A 52 19.28 12.94 -6.57
CA GLN A 52 19.00 12.66 -5.16
C GLN A 52 19.19 11.17 -4.90
N SER A 53 19.71 10.85 -3.74
CA SER A 53 19.90 9.45 -3.32
C SER A 53 19.57 9.38 -1.83
N GLN A 54 18.55 8.61 -1.48
CA GLN A 54 18.09 8.59 -0.09
C GLN A 54 17.38 7.29 0.24
N HIS A 55 17.34 6.99 1.53
CA HIS A 55 16.52 5.90 2.04
C HIS A 55 15.05 6.30 2.04
N GLU A 56 14.21 5.33 1.76
CA GLU A 56 12.76 5.46 1.87
C GLU A 56 12.17 4.17 2.41
N TRP A 57 10.92 4.24 2.85
CA TRP A 57 10.12 3.05 3.13
C TRP A 57 9.24 2.79 1.93
N ARG A 58 9.21 1.55 1.45
CA ARG A 58 8.21 1.13 0.47
C ARG A 58 7.08 0.46 1.22
N VAL A 59 5.84 0.89 0.96
CA VAL A 59 4.64 0.28 1.50
C VAL A 59 3.88 -0.32 0.35
N SER A 60 3.53 -1.60 0.48
CA SER A 60 2.80 -2.35 -0.54
C SER A 60 1.54 -2.95 0.09
N ALA A 61 0.47 -3.00 -0.67
CA ALA A 61 -0.79 -3.53 -0.18
C ALA A 61 -1.44 -4.44 -1.20
N THR A 62 -2.18 -5.42 -0.71
CA THR A 62 -3.06 -6.26 -1.52
C THR A 62 -4.49 -5.91 -1.14
N LEU A 63 -5.35 -5.71 -2.13
CA LEU A 63 -6.73 -5.31 -1.90
C LEU A 63 -7.62 -5.77 -3.04
N SER A 64 -8.93 -5.78 -2.78
CA SER A 64 -9.91 -6.00 -3.83
C SER A 64 -10.15 -4.72 -4.63
N SER A 65 -10.66 -4.85 -5.84
CA SER A 65 -11.03 -3.67 -6.64
C SER A 65 -12.09 -2.82 -5.95
N GLU A 66 -12.97 -3.43 -5.17
CA GLU A 66 -14.02 -2.71 -4.44
C GLU A 66 -13.45 -1.82 -3.34
N ALA A 67 -12.31 -2.20 -2.76
CA ALA A 67 -11.68 -1.44 -1.69
C ALA A 67 -10.80 -0.29 -2.21
N LEU A 68 -10.52 -0.24 -3.50
CA LEU A 68 -9.52 0.68 -4.05
C LEU A 68 -9.80 2.14 -3.73
N GLU A 69 -11.03 2.58 -3.94
CA GLU A 69 -11.38 3.99 -3.73
C GLU A 69 -11.16 4.41 -2.27
N GLY A 70 -11.63 3.61 -1.33
CA GLY A 70 -11.47 3.91 0.10
C GLY A 70 -10.01 3.88 0.54
N VAL A 71 -9.23 2.93 0.01
CA VAL A 71 -7.81 2.82 0.33
C VAL A 71 -7.04 4.01 -0.23
N LEU A 72 -7.33 4.43 -1.47
CA LEU A 72 -6.70 5.62 -2.06
C LEU A 72 -7.04 6.88 -1.28
N GLU A 73 -8.28 7.01 -0.86
CA GLU A 73 -8.71 8.16 -0.05
C GLU A 73 -7.94 8.22 1.27
N SER A 74 -7.78 7.09 1.94
CA SER A 74 -7.00 7.00 3.17
C SER A 74 -5.52 7.32 2.93
N LEU A 75 -4.97 6.80 1.83
CA LEU A 75 -3.58 7.05 1.46
C LEU A 75 -3.34 8.54 1.27
N HIS A 76 -4.19 9.21 0.50
CA HIS A 76 -4.06 10.65 0.28
C HIS A 76 -4.21 11.45 1.57
N ALA A 77 -5.13 11.05 2.44
CA ALA A 77 -5.38 11.75 3.69
C ALA A 77 -4.20 11.71 4.65
N HIS A 78 -3.41 10.65 4.60
CA HIS A 78 -2.33 10.42 5.57
C HIS A 78 -0.93 10.50 4.99
N HIS A 79 -0.80 10.68 3.68
CA HIS A 79 0.51 10.71 3.05
C HIS A 79 1.18 12.07 3.27
N PRO A 80 2.48 12.10 3.64
CA PRO A 80 3.17 13.36 3.92
C PRO A 80 3.61 14.12 2.67
N TYR A 81 3.65 13.48 1.49
CA TYR A 81 4.07 14.14 0.26
C TYR A 81 2.89 14.81 -0.44
N ASP A 82 3.15 15.95 -1.09
CA ASP A 82 2.15 16.61 -1.94
C ASP A 82 1.84 15.76 -3.16
N VAL A 83 2.86 15.14 -3.75
CA VAL A 83 2.71 14.27 -4.91
C VAL A 83 3.33 12.90 -4.57
N PRO A 84 2.57 12.03 -3.90
CA PRO A 84 3.07 10.71 -3.55
C PRO A 84 3.18 9.81 -4.76
N GLN A 85 4.08 8.83 -4.70
CA GLN A 85 4.06 7.72 -5.64
C GLN A 85 2.83 6.86 -5.32
N ILE A 86 1.98 6.64 -6.29
CA ILE A 86 0.85 5.71 -6.15
C ILE A 86 0.84 4.85 -7.41
N LEU A 87 1.22 3.60 -7.24
CA LEU A 87 1.21 2.62 -8.32
C LEU A 87 0.19 1.55 -7.98
N THR A 88 -0.60 1.17 -8.96
CA THR A 88 -1.55 0.06 -8.81
C THR A 88 -1.45 -0.85 -10.02
N TRP A 89 -1.59 -2.14 -9.78
CA TRP A 89 -1.62 -3.13 -10.87
C TRP A 89 -2.41 -4.36 -10.42
N SER A 90 -2.90 -5.12 -11.41
CA SER A 90 -3.63 -6.34 -11.13
C SER A 90 -2.68 -7.52 -11.21
N VAL A 91 -2.86 -8.48 -10.32
CA VAL A 91 -2.14 -9.75 -10.35
C VAL A 91 -3.12 -10.90 -10.19
N GLU A 92 -2.77 -12.04 -10.74
CA GLU A 92 -3.55 -13.25 -10.52
C GLU A 92 -3.19 -13.85 -9.17
N ALA A 93 -4.21 -14.30 -8.45
CA ALA A 93 -4.05 -14.97 -7.17
C ALA A 93 -4.85 -16.27 -7.18
N ASN A 94 -4.39 -17.24 -6.40
CA ASN A 94 -5.17 -18.46 -6.22
C ASN A 94 -6.53 -18.13 -5.58
N LEU A 95 -7.54 -18.95 -5.84
CA LEU A 95 -8.92 -18.67 -5.44
C LEU A 95 -9.08 -18.46 -3.94
N GLY A 96 -8.45 -19.31 -3.13
CA GLY A 96 -8.56 -19.16 -1.69
C GLY A 96 -8.07 -17.81 -1.19
N TYR A 97 -6.95 -17.35 -1.72
CA TYR A 97 -6.40 -16.05 -1.34
C TYR A 97 -7.25 -14.89 -1.85
N SER A 98 -7.68 -14.95 -3.11
CA SER A 98 -8.52 -13.88 -3.67
C SER A 98 -9.87 -13.77 -2.95
N ASP A 99 -10.46 -14.90 -2.56
CA ASP A 99 -11.70 -14.90 -1.78
C ASP A 99 -11.48 -14.22 -0.42
N TRP A 100 -10.36 -14.51 0.22
CA TRP A 100 -10.02 -13.86 1.48
C TRP A 100 -9.80 -12.35 1.30
N VAL A 101 -9.12 -11.95 0.24
CA VAL A 101 -8.91 -10.53 -0.07
C VAL A 101 -10.25 -9.81 -0.27
N GLU A 102 -11.18 -10.42 -0.98
CA GLU A 102 -12.51 -9.82 -1.18
C GLU A 102 -13.28 -9.70 0.11
N SER A 103 -13.20 -10.69 0.98
CA SER A 103 -13.89 -10.64 2.27
C SER A 103 -13.34 -9.54 3.17
N SER A 104 -12.08 -9.16 3.01
CA SER A 104 -11.47 -8.09 3.79
C SER A 104 -12.09 -6.72 3.49
N ALA A 105 -12.56 -6.50 2.25
CA ALA A 105 -13.21 -5.24 1.87
C ALA A 105 -14.53 -5.04 2.60
N SER A 106 -15.17 -6.13 3.05
CA SER A 106 -16.46 -6.07 3.75
C SER A 106 -16.33 -6.43 5.22
N GLU A 107 -15.20 -6.08 5.83
CA GLU A 107 -14.95 -6.30 7.25
C GLU A 107 -14.85 -7.76 7.64
N ASN A 108 -13.71 -8.35 7.42
CA ASN A 108 -13.45 -9.67 7.93
C ASN A 108 -12.56 -9.56 9.18
N PRO A 109 -13.13 -9.57 10.36
CA PRO A 109 -12.34 -9.43 11.60
C PRO A 109 -11.47 -10.64 11.90
N GLU A 110 -11.69 -11.74 11.21
CA GLU A 110 -10.97 -12.99 11.50
C GLU A 110 -9.58 -13.04 10.88
N GLY A 111 -9.34 -12.24 9.85
CA GLY A 111 -8.09 -12.25 9.14
C GLY A 111 -7.88 -13.55 8.35
N LYS A 112 -6.64 -13.81 7.99
CA LYS A 112 -6.32 -15.01 7.23
C LYS A 112 -5.88 -16.16 8.11
#